data_b655755c2ad4491b712b03b325fcd9ca
#
_entry.id   b655755c2ad4491b712b03b325fcd9ca
#
_cell.length_a   1.000
_cell.length_b   1.000
_cell.length_c   1.000
_cell.angle_alpha   90.00
_cell.angle_beta   90.00
_cell.angle_gamma   90.00
#
_symmetry.space_group_name_H-M   'P 1'
#
loop_
_entity.id
_entity.type
_entity.pdbx_description
1 polymer ?
#
loop_
_entity_poly.entity_id
_entity_poly.type
_entity_poly.pdbx_seq_one_letter_code
_entity_poly.pdbx_strand_id
1 'polypeptide(L)'
;MDNNELNRRIRYSLQLDDADAIALMGLAGVEVTPEQAAGWRIREGEPGHEACPRQALTGMLDGLILDRRGPPPGNTEPAKPAPVERHINNALLKQLRIALALRTDEVHELIVAGGGRLAKSETGALFRKPEARNYRVCGDQVLRWFLAGLAERRESS
;
A
#
# COMPACT_ATOMS: atom_id res chain seq x y z
N MET A 1 -2.94 -12.84 -0.96
CA MET A 1 -2.21 -12.40 0.27
C MET A 1 -3.22 -11.95 1.30
N ASP A 2 -3.01 -12.34 2.55
CA ASP A 2 -3.83 -11.78 3.62
C ASP A 2 -3.33 -10.39 4.02
N ASN A 3 -4.11 -9.72 4.86
CA ASN A 3 -3.79 -8.34 5.24
C ASN A 3 -2.49 -8.25 6.06
N ASN A 4 -2.19 -9.27 6.86
CA ASN A 4 -0.97 -9.29 7.66
C ASN A 4 0.27 -9.39 6.75
N GLU A 5 0.21 -10.23 5.72
CA GLU A 5 1.29 -10.33 4.74
C GLU A 5 1.46 -9.03 3.95
N LEU A 6 0.36 -8.42 3.52
CA LEU A 6 0.38 -7.13 2.82
C LEU A 6 1.04 -6.06 3.70
N ASN A 7 0.65 -6.00 4.98
CA ASN A 7 1.23 -5.05 5.92
C ASN A 7 2.75 -5.25 6.05
N ARG A 8 3.20 -6.48 6.21
CA ARG A 8 4.64 -6.79 6.33
C ARG A 8 5.40 -6.39 5.07
N ARG A 9 4.89 -6.77 3.90
CA ARG A 9 5.58 -6.51 2.62
C ARG A 9 5.67 -5.03 2.29
N ILE A 10 4.58 -4.30 2.50
CA ILE A 10 4.55 -2.85 2.26
C ILE A 10 5.52 -2.15 3.21
N ARG A 11 5.46 -2.49 4.50
CA ARG A 11 6.35 -1.87 5.50
C ARG A 11 7.81 -2.18 5.23
N TYR A 12 8.13 -3.41 4.84
CA TYR A 12 9.49 -3.79 4.46
C TYR A 12 9.98 -2.97 3.27
N SER A 13 9.16 -2.87 2.21
CA SER A 13 9.53 -2.14 1.00
C SER A 13 9.77 -0.66 1.25
N LEU A 14 9.05 -0.07 2.21
CA LEU A 14 9.14 1.35 2.54
C LEU A 14 9.98 1.65 3.79
N GLN A 15 10.53 0.63 4.44
CA GLN A 15 11.27 0.74 5.71
C GLN A 15 10.47 1.41 6.82
N LEU A 16 9.23 0.99 6.99
CA LEU A 16 8.36 1.52 8.05
C LEU A 16 8.37 0.58 9.24
N ASP A 17 8.79 1.09 10.40
CA ASP A 17 8.68 0.35 11.67
C ASP A 17 7.28 0.51 12.28
N ASP A 18 7.04 -0.10 13.44
CA ASP A 18 5.74 -0.01 14.10
C ASP A 18 5.34 1.45 14.39
N ALA A 19 6.28 2.25 14.89
CA ALA A 19 6.01 3.65 15.20
C ALA A 19 5.64 4.45 13.96
N ASP A 20 6.35 4.25 12.86
CA ASP A 20 6.07 4.90 11.57
C ASP A 20 4.66 4.53 11.08
N ALA A 21 4.33 3.24 11.11
CA ALA A 21 3.04 2.75 10.65
C ALA A 21 1.89 3.33 11.48
N ILE A 22 2.04 3.35 12.80
CA ILE A 22 1.03 3.92 13.73
C ILE A 22 0.83 5.40 13.44
N ALA A 23 1.92 6.15 13.27
CA ALA A 23 1.86 7.58 12.98
C ALA A 23 1.14 7.86 11.65
N LEU A 24 1.46 7.10 10.61
CA LEU A 24 0.82 7.28 9.30
C LEU A 24 -0.66 6.92 9.35
N MET A 25 -1.02 5.83 10.00
CA MET A 25 -2.42 5.44 10.19
C MET A 25 -3.20 6.51 10.94
N GLY A 26 -2.57 7.09 11.96
CA GLY A 26 -3.15 8.19 12.74
C GLY A 26 -3.45 9.42 11.90
N LEU A 27 -2.57 9.76 10.95
CA LEU A 27 -2.79 10.89 10.02
C LEU A 27 -4.06 10.69 9.19
N ALA A 28 -4.41 9.44 8.88
CA ALA A 28 -5.60 9.12 8.10
C ALA A 28 -6.84 8.84 8.98
N GLY A 29 -6.75 9.10 10.28
CA GLY A 29 -7.87 8.91 11.19
C GLY A 29 -8.05 7.48 11.68
N VAL A 30 -7.05 6.60 11.49
CA VAL A 30 -7.09 5.22 11.97
C VAL A 30 -6.20 5.10 13.21
N GLU A 31 -6.83 4.90 14.37
CA GLU A 31 -6.11 4.76 15.63
C GLU A 31 -5.66 3.31 15.82
N VAL A 32 -4.37 3.13 16.07
CA VAL A 32 -3.74 1.82 16.25
C VAL A 32 -2.81 1.88 17.45
N THR A 33 -2.93 0.89 18.32
CA THR A 33 -2.05 0.78 19.49
C THR A 33 -0.76 0.04 19.12
N PRO A 34 0.33 0.23 19.91
CA PRO A 34 1.56 -0.55 19.70
C PRO A 34 1.32 -2.06 19.81
N GLU A 35 0.43 -2.49 20.68
CA GLU A 35 0.07 -3.90 20.87
C GLU A 35 -0.61 -4.47 19.62
N GLN A 36 -1.50 -3.71 18.98
CA GLN A 36 -2.15 -4.11 17.73
C GLN A 36 -1.11 -4.24 16.62
N ALA A 37 -0.28 -3.24 16.44
CA ALA A 37 0.76 -3.26 15.40
C ALA A 37 1.72 -4.43 15.59
N ALA A 38 2.12 -4.72 16.82
CA ALA A 38 2.95 -5.86 17.16
C ALA A 38 2.24 -7.19 16.87
N GLY A 39 0.94 -7.27 17.18
CA GLY A 39 0.12 -8.47 16.96
C GLY A 39 0.03 -8.84 15.47
N TRP A 40 0.05 -7.86 14.58
CA TRP A 40 0.00 -8.11 13.13
C TRP A 40 1.29 -8.77 12.60
N ARG A 41 2.39 -8.69 13.34
CA ARG A 41 3.66 -9.33 12.97
C ARG A 41 3.80 -10.74 13.56
N ILE A 42 2.93 -11.11 14.48
CA ILE A 42 2.95 -12.43 15.10
C ILE A 42 2.27 -13.44 14.17
N ARG A 43 2.86 -14.63 14.06
CA ARG A 43 2.34 -15.69 13.21
C ARG A 43 0.95 -16.14 13.67
N GLU A 44 0.07 -16.40 12.71
CA GLU A 44 -1.27 -16.96 13.00
C GLU A 44 -1.14 -18.24 13.82
N GLY A 45 -1.98 -18.36 14.84
CA GLY A 45 -1.96 -19.48 15.78
C GLY A 45 -1.05 -19.31 16.98
N GLU A 46 -0.20 -18.28 16.98
CA GLU A 46 0.67 -17.99 18.13
C GLU A 46 0.04 -16.95 19.07
N PRO A 47 0.38 -16.98 20.36
CA PRO A 47 -0.17 -16.02 21.32
C PRO A 47 0.14 -14.58 20.93
N GLY A 48 -0.87 -13.72 21.03
CA GLY A 48 -0.74 -12.30 20.70
C GLY A 48 -1.01 -11.95 19.23
N HIS A 49 -1.22 -12.96 18.38
CA HIS A 49 -1.54 -12.71 16.97
C HIS A 49 -2.83 -11.90 16.86
N GLU A 50 -2.82 -10.92 15.95
CA GLU A 50 -4.01 -10.16 15.57
C GLU A 50 -4.08 -10.04 14.05
N ALA A 51 -5.29 -10.02 13.52
CA ALA A 51 -5.52 -9.82 12.10
C ALA A 51 -5.52 -8.32 11.79
N CYS A 52 -4.72 -7.91 10.82
CA CYS A 52 -4.66 -6.51 10.37
C CYS A 52 -5.92 -6.17 9.58
N PRO A 53 -6.69 -5.15 9.99
CA PRO A 53 -7.85 -4.71 9.22
C PRO A 53 -7.42 -4.08 7.88
N ARG A 54 -8.23 -4.27 6.84
CA ARG A 54 -7.98 -3.60 5.55
C ARG A 54 -7.90 -2.09 5.68
N GLN A 55 -8.75 -1.53 6.53
CA GLN A 55 -8.78 -0.08 6.77
C GLN A 55 -7.47 0.43 7.36
N ALA A 56 -6.75 -0.39 8.13
CA ALA A 56 -5.42 -0.02 8.63
C ALA A 56 -4.40 0.03 7.49
N LEU A 57 -4.46 -0.93 6.54
CA LEU A 57 -3.58 -0.93 5.37
C LEU A 57 -3.79 0.33 4.51
N THR A 58 -5.04 0.56 4.11
CA THR A 58 -5.36 1.73 3.28
C THR A 58 -5.11 3.02 4.04
N GLY A 59 -5.38 3.04 5.33
CA GLY A 59 -5.11 4.19 6.20
C GLY A 59 -3.63 4.51 6.30
N MET A 60 -2.77 3.50 6.39
CA MET A 60 -1.32 3.71 6.42
C MET A 60 -0.84 4.42 5.14
N LEU A 61 -1.35 4.01 3.98
CA LEU A 61 -0.95 4.62 2.71
C LEU A 61 -1.62 5.97 2.48
N ASP A 62 -2.85 6.18 2.93
CA ASP A 62 -3.47 7.51 2.95
C ASP A 62 -2.66 8.47 3.82
N GLY A 63 -2.22 8.00 4.99
CA GLY A 63 -1.33 8.77 5.85
C GLY A 63 0.00 9.09 5.18
N LEU A 64 0.56 8.15 4.45
CA LEU A 64 1.80 8.37 3.70
C LEU A 64 1.62 9.44 2.63
N ILE A 65 0.48 9.44 1.93
CA ILE A 65 0.15 10.47 0.94
C ILE A 65 0.07 11.83 1.62
N LEU A 66 -0.65 11.92 2.75
CA LEU A 66 -0.76 13.16 3.52
C LEU A 66 0.61 13.66 4.00
N ASP A 67 1.44 12.77 4.49
CA ASP A 67 2.78 13.11 4.97
C ASP A 67 3.68 13.66 3.86
N ARG A 68 3.64 13.03 2.68
CA ARG A 68 4.52 13.41 1.57
C ARG A 68 3.99 14.52 0.69
N ARG A 69 2.68 14.60 0.50
CA ARG A 69 2.05 15.52 -0.45
C ARG A 69 1.14 16.56 0.20
N GLY A 70 0.86 16.40 1.48
CA GLY A 70 -0.06 17.29 2.20
C GLY A 70 -1.53 16.99 1.87
N PRO A 71 -2.45 17.67 2.59
CA PRO A 71 -3.88 17.50 2.34
C PRO A 71 -4.27 18.14 1.00
N PRO A 72 -5.39 17.68 0.39
CA PRO A 72 -5.91 18.30 -0.82
C PRO A 72 -6.17 19.80 -0.59
N PRO A 73 -5.94 20.66 -1.59
CA PRO A 73 -6.18 22.10 -1.45
C PRO A 73 -7.60 22.41 -1.00
N GLY A 74 -7.73 23.29 0.01
CA GLY A 74 -9.03 23.71 0.53
C GLY A 74 -9.71 22.75 1.50
N ASN A 75 -9.09 21.60 1.77
CA ASN A 75 -9.65 20.66 2.73
C ASN A 75 -9.15 20.98 4.15
N THR A 76 -10.07 21.44 5.01
CA THR A 76 -9.79 21.77 6.42
C THR A 76 -10.42 20.76 7.38
N GLU A 77 -11.11 19.75 6.88
CA GLU A 77 -11.77 18.77 7.73
C GLU A 77 -10.77 17.77 8.32
N PRO A 78 -11.04 17.28 9.55
CA PRO A 78 -10.22 16.20 10.12
C PRO A 78 -10.27 14.97 9.22
N ALA A 79 -9.15 14.23 9.16
CA ALA A 79 -9.07 13.00 8.40
C ALA A 79 -10.03 11.95 8.98
N LYS A 80 -10.71 11.25 8.09
CA LYS A 80 -11.60 10.14 8.43
C LYS A 80 -11.14 8.89 7.70
N PRO A 81 -11.30 7.70 8.29
CA PRO A 81 -10.98 6.47 7.59
C PRO A 81 -11.78 6.37 6.29
N ALA A 82 -11.10 6.12 5.18
CA ALA A 82 -11.73 5.97 3.88
C ALA A 82 -12.44 4.62 3.75
N PRO A 83 -13.51 4.52 2.95
CA PRO A 83 -14.11 3.22 2.64
C PRO A 83 -13.09 2.29 1.97
N VAL A 84 -13.17 1.00 2.28
CA VAL A 84 -12.27 0.00 1.68
C VAL A 84 -12.77 -0.35 0.28
N GLU A 85 -11.91 -0.23 -0.72
CA GLU A 85 -12.23 -0.58 -2.09
C GLU A 85 -12.33 -2.08 -2.29
N ARG A 86 -13.15 -2.49 -3.28
CA ARG A 86 -13.40 -3.89 -3.60
C ARG A 86 -12.12 -4.65 -3.98
N HIS A 87 -11.25 -4.02 -4.76
CA HIS A 87 -10.00 -4.61 -5.22
C HIS A 87 -8.84 -4.00 -4.45
N ILE A 88 -8.50 -4.63 -3.32
CA ILE A 88 -7.51 -4.08 -2.40
C ILE A 88 -6.13 -3.87 -3.05
N ASN A 89 -5.69 -4.81 -3.88
CA ASN A 89 -4.36 -4.69 -4.52
C ASN A 89 -4.29 -3.48 -5.44
N ASN A 90 -5.34 -3.22 -6.21
CA ASN A 90 -5.40 -2.04 -7.08
C ASN A 90 -5.40 -0.75 -6.25
N ALA A 91 -6.16 -0.74 -5.15
CA ALA A 91 -6.21 0.40 -4.25
C ALA A 91 -4.84 0.71 -3.64
N LEU A 92 -4.16 -0.30 -3.12
CA LEU A 92 -2.84 -0.16 -2.52
C LEU A 92 -1.80 0.30 -3.55
N LEU A 93 -1.83 -0.28 -4.75
CA LEU A 93 -0.91 0.08 -5.82
C LEU A 93 -1.11 1.55 -6.23
N LYS A 94 -2.36 1.98 -6.36
CA LYS A 94 -2.69 3.38 -6.69
C LYS A 94 -2.21 4.33 -5.59
N GLN A 95 -2.44 3.98 -4.33
CA GLN A 95 -1.99 4.80 -3.20
C GLN A 95 -0.46 4.92 -3.17
N LEU A 96 0.25 3.82 -3.41
CA LEU A 96 1.71 3.81 -3.48
C LEU A 96 2.22 4.67 -4.63
N ARG A 97 1.58 4.57 -5.79
CA ARG A 97 1.91 5.41 -6.94
C ARG A 97 1.78 6.90 -6.61
N ILE A 98 0.68 7.28 -5.96
CA ILE A 98 0.43 8.68 -5.57
C ILE A 98 1.45 9.12 -4.51
N ALA A 99 1.62 8.34 -3.44
CA ALA A 99 2.52 8.70 -2.35
C ALA A 99 3.96 8.86 -2.81
N LEU A 100 4.42 8.02 -3.72
CA LEU A 100 5.79 8.03 -4.23
C LEU A 100 5.95 8.86 -5.51
N ALA A 101 4.88 9.51 -5.96
CA ALA A 101 4.85 10.35 -7.17
C ALA A 101 5.40 9.62 -8.40
N LEU A 102 4.95 8.39 -8.60
CA LEU A 102 5.39 7.56 -9.71
C LEU A 102 4.51 7.73 -10.95
N ARG A 103 5.15 7.75 -12.13
CA ARG A 103 4.45 7.65 -13.40
C ARG A 103 4.17 6.16 -13.69
N THR A 104 3.26 5.91 -14.61
CA THR A 104 2.90 4.53 -14.98
C THR A 104 4.10 3.74 -15.50
N ASP A 105 4.97 4.37 -16.31
CA ASP A 105 6.18 3.71 -16.81
C ASP A 105 7.16 3.38 -15.68
N GLU A 106 7.25 4.22 -14.65
CA GLU A 106 8.07 3.92 -13.48
C GLU A 106 7.52 2.74 -12.67
N VAL A 107 6.19 2.66 -12.54
CA VAL A 107 5.54 1.49 -11.92
C VAL A 107 5.88 0.22 -12.70
N HIS A 108 5.81 0.28 -14.03
CA HIS A 108 6.18 -0.84 -14.89
C HIS A 108 7.64 -1.26 -14.68
N GLU A 109 8.56 -0.30 -14.64
CA GLU A 109 9.98 -0.55 -14.39
C GLU A 109 10.21 -1.27 -13.06
N LEU A 110 9.49 -0.86 -12.00
CA LEU A 110 9.59 -1.50 -10.69
C LEU A 110 9.06 -2.94 -10.71
N ILE A 111 7.97 -3.18 -11.42
CA ILE A 111 7.43 -4.54 -11.59
C ILE A 111 8.47 -5.44 -12.28
N VAL A 112 9.08 -4.95 -13.34
CA VAL A 112 10.13 -5.69 -14.08
C VAL A 112 11.35 -5.91 -13.19
N ALA A 113 11.80 -4.89 -12.45
CA ALA A 113 12.92 -4.99 -11.51
C ALA A 113 12.65 -6.02 -10.42
N GLY A 114 11.41 -6.17 -10.00
CA GLY A 114 11.00 -7.18 -9.03
C GLY A 114 10.85 -8.60 -9.58
N GLY A 115 11.18 -8.80 -10.84
CA GLY A 115 11.12 -10.09 -11.52
C GLY A 115 9.86 -10.32 -12.36
N GLY A 116 9.03 -9.30 -12.50
CA GLY A 116 7.75 -9.42 -13.17
C GLY A 116 7.83 -9.40 -14.69
N ARG A 117 6.80 -9.96 -15.31
CA ARG A 117 6.62 -9.96 -16.76
C ARG A 117 5.22 -9.42 -17.07
N LEU A 118 5.14 -8.13 -17.32
CA LEU A 118 3.89 -7.44 -17.60
C LEU A 118 4.17 -6.42 -18.67
N ALA A 119 3.28 -6.29 -19.67
CA ALA A 119 3.41 -5.27 -20.69
C ALA A 119 3.04 -3.89 -20.12
N LYS A 120 3.58 -2.83 -20.69
CA LYS A 120 3.25 -1.46 -20.26
C LYS A 120 1.75 -1.17 -20.35
N SER A 121 1.09 -1.65 -21.39
CA SER A 121 -0.37 -1.50 -21.54
C SER A 121 -1.14 -2.20 -20.43
N GLU A 122 -0.67 -3.35 -20.00
CA GLU A 122 -1.26 -4.09 -18.89
C GLU A 122 -1.05 -3.36 -17.57
N THR A 123 0.11 -2.75 -17.36
CA THR A 123 0.39 -1.92 -16.19
C THR A 123 -0.57 -0.73 -16.14
N GLY A 124 -0.76 -0.04 -17.27
CA GLY A 124 -1.71 1.07 -17.36
C GLY A 124 -3.14 0.67 -17.01
N ALA A 125 -3.54 -0.53 -17.41
CA ALA A 125 -4.87 -1.05 -17.13
C ALA A 125 -5.17 -1.25 -15.64
N LEU A 126 -4.15 -1.40 -14.81
CA LEU A 126 -4.30 -1.54 -13.35
C LEU A 126 -4.81 -0.25 -12.70
N PHE A 127 -4.61 0.90 -13.34
CA PHE A 127 -4.98 2.21 -12.81
C PHE A 127 -6.26 2.80 -13.41
N ARG A 128 -6.93 2.05 -14.29
CA ARG A 128 -8.19 2.49 -14.86
C ARG A 128 -9.31 2.37 -13.84
N LYS A 129 -10.44 3.02 -14.09
CA LYS A 129 -11.61 2.89 -13.24
C LYS A 129 -12.15 1.46 -13.32
N PRO A 130 -12.64 0.89 -12.21
CA PRO A 130 -13.17 -0.49 -12.21
C PRO A 130 -14.29 -0.73 -13.22
N GLU A 131 -15.03 0.32 -13.61
CA GLU A 131 -16.12 0.24 -14.60
C GLU A 131 -15.60 0.25 -16.04
N ALA A 132 -14.35 0.60 -16.25
CA ALA A 132 -13.79 0.68 -17.60
C ALA A 132 -13.66 -0.73 -18.21
N ARG A 133 -13.97 -0.82 -19.52
CA ARG A 133 -13.95 -2.09 -20.23
C ARG A 133 -12.60 -2.81 -20.17
N ASN A 134 -11.52 -2.06 -20.16
CA ASN A 134 -10.16 -2.60 -20.18
C ASN A 134 -9.46 -2.45 -18.82
N TYR A 135 -10.23 -2.34 -17.74
CA TYR A 135 -9.71 -2.41 -16.39
C TYR A 135 -9.13 -3.80 -16.11
N ARG A 136 -8.01 -3.83 -15.40
CA ARG A 136 -7.38 -5.09 -14.99
C ARG A 136 -7.28 -5.14 -13.46
N VAL A 137 -7.72 -6.25 -12.89
CA VAL A 137 -7.54 -6.51 -11.46
C VAL A 137 -6.07 -6.85 -11.21
N CYS A 138 -5.47 -6.21 -10.22
CA CYS A 138 -4.09 -6.48 -9.82
C CYS A 138 -4.03 -7.77 -9.03
N GLY A 139 -3.38 -8.79 -9.59
CA GLY A 139 -3.15 -10.05 -8.88
C GLY A 139 -2.09 -9.89 -7.80
N ASP A 140 -2.09 -10.81 -6.85
CA ASP A 140 -1.12 -10.80 -5.74
C ASP A 140 0.32 -10.81 -6.25
N GLN A 141 0.59 -11.58 -7.30
CA GLN A 141 1.95 -11.69 -7.84
C GLN A 141 2.44 -10.38 -8.41
N VAL A 142 1.57 -9.63 -9.10
CA VAL A 142 1.93 -8.31 -9.65
C VAL A 142 2.31 -7.35 -8.51
N LEU A 143 1.52 -7.34 -7.45
CA LEU A 143 1.82 -6.50 -6.29
C LEU A 143 3.12 -6.94 -5.61
N ARG A 144 3.38 -8.23 -5.49
CA ARG A 144 4.65 -8.75 -4.96
C ARG A 144 5.83 -8.27 -5.79
N TRP A 145 5.74 -8.35 -7.12
CA TRP A 145 6.80 -7.86 -8.01
C TRP A 145 7.06 -6.38 -7.81
N PHE A 146 5.99 -5.58 -7.75
CA PHE A 146 6.12 -4.14 -7.53
C PHE A 146 6.82 -3.84 -6.19
N LEU A 147 6.39 -4.48 -5.12
CA LEU A 147 6.99 -4.28 -3.79
C LEU A 147 8.43 -4.75 -3.74
N ALA A 148 8.76 -5.86 -4.41
CA ALA A 148 10.14 -6.34 -4.52
C ALA A 148 11.01 -5.34 -5.27
N GLY A 149 10.48 -4.76 -6.36
CA GLY A 149 11.19 -3.72 -7.11
C GLY A 149 11.44 -2.47 -6.29
N LEU A 150 10.48 -2.05 -5.47
CA LEU A 150 10.67 -0.94 -4.54
C LEU A 150 11.79 -1.22 -3.53
N ALA A 151 11.79 -2.42 -2.94
CA ALA A 151 12.82 -2.81 -1.99
C ALA A 151 14.20 -2.84 -2.62
N GLU A 152 14.32 -3.38 -3.84
CA GLU A 152 15.57 -3.42 -4.59
C GLU A 152 16.07 -2.02 -4.92
N ARG A 153 15.19 -1.13 -5.38
CA ARG A 153 15.54 0.26 -5.67
C ARG A 153 16.08 0.98 -4.43
N ARG A 154 15.45 0.73 -3.27
CA ARG A 154 15.90 1.31 -2.00
C ARG A 154 17.30 0.83 -1.64
N GLU A 155 17.58 -0.47 -1.82
CA GLU A 155 18.88 -1.06 -1.49
C GLU A 155 19.99 -0.58 -2.42
N SER A 156 19.63 -0.20 -3.66
CA SER A 156 20.59 0.29 -4.66
C SER A 156 20.93 1.78 -4.52
N SER A 157 20.18 2.51 -3.71
CA SER A 157 20.38 3.98 -3.55
C SER A 157 21.24 4.38 -2.36
#